data_71845a343c45b0ea4b1edab5dcfa3ba9
#
_entry.id   71845a343c45b0ea4b1edab5dcfa3ba9
#
_cell.length_a   1.000
_cell.length_b   1.000
_cell.length_c   1.000
_cell.angle_alpha   90.00
_cell.angle_beta   90.00
_cell.angle_gamma   90.00
#
_symmetry.space_group_name_H-M   'P 1'
#
loop_
_entity.id
_entity.type
_entity.pdbx_description
1 polymer ?
#
loop_
_entity_poly.entity_id
_entity_poly.type
_entity_poly.pdbx_seq_one_letter_code
_entity_poly.pdbx_strand_id
1 'polypeptide(L)'
;MMLWGDRFINGFETPYNPMNGSRNGTHPAIKQIPRDILLCDWHYHLHESYPSVDQFEENGFDYVICGWRKQKAIRAFIEYATRHGKDHFKGYLHTNWGGIIPMLQYLVQDEAQQEEEEIRNYAECNRLGLELAWRGLN
;
A
#
# COMPACT_ATOMS: atom_id res chain seq x y z
N MET A 1 6.72 11.59 -10.92
CA MET A 1 6.90 11.91 -9.47
C MET A 1 5.96 11.02 -8.68
N MET A 2 6.37 10.55 -7.48
CA MET A 2 5.49 9.76 -6.57
C MET A 2 5.06 10.63 -5.39
N LEU A 3 3.81 10.48 -4.93
CA LEU A 3 3.24 11.24 -3.83
C LEU A 3 2.34 10.35 -2.97
N TRP A 4 2.39 10.51 -1.64
CA TRP A 4 1.47 9.84 -0.73
C TRP A 4 0.03 10.31 -0.95
N GLY A 5 -0.88 9.35 -1.16
CA GLY A 5 -2.27 9.62 -1.54
C GLY A 5 -3.22 9.98 -0.40
N ASP A 6 -2.82 9.72 0.86
CA ASP A 6 -3.69 9.84 2.04
C ASP A 6 -4.30 11.23 2.23
N ARG A 7 -3.60 12.31 1.79
CA ARG A 7 -4.14 13.68 1.91
C ARG A 7 -5.25 14.00 0.92
N PHE A 8 -5.44 13.18 -0.10
CA PHE A 8 -6.49 13.32 -1.10
C PHE A 8 -7.73 12.46 -0.83
N ILE A 9 -7.71 11.65 0.23
CA ILE A 9 -8.84 10.80 0.65
C ILE A 9 -9.63 11.53 1.72
N ASN A 10 -10.97 11.55 1.61
CA ASN A 10 -11.85 12.13 2.65
C ASN A 10 -11.93 11.20 3.86
N GLY A 11 -11.22 11.54 4.92
CA GLY A 11 -11.16 10.76 6.15
C GLY A 11 -12.43 10.77 7.02
N PHE A 12 -13.49 11.50 6.61
CA PHE A 12 -14.79 11.45 7.25
C PHE A 12 -15.76 10.48 6.56
N GLU A 13 -15.53 10.18 5.28
CA GLU A 13 -16.40 9.35 4.44
C GLU A 13 -15.84 7.94 4.19
N THR A 14 -14.67 7.64 4.72
CA THR A 14 -13.99 6.35 4.52
C THR A 14 -13.84 5.61 5.84
N PRO A 15 -13.69 4.27 5.82
CA PRO A 15 -13.45 3.47 7.03
C PRO A 15 -12.05 3.69 7.63
N TYR A 16 -11.29 4.63 7.07
CA TYR A 16 -9.90 4.83 7.44
C TYR A 16 -9.74 5.66 8.72
N ASN A 17 -8.65 5.42 9.40
CA ASN A 17 -8.25 6.25 10.53
C ASN A 17 -7.72 7.62 10.03
N PRO A 18 -7.53 8.62 10.93
CA PRO A 18 -7.07 9.95 10.53
C PRO A 18 -5.69 10.00 9.85
N MET A 19 -4.92 8.92 9.91
CA MET A 19 -3.61 8.86 9.22
C MET A 19 -3.77 8.52 7.74
N ASN A 20 -4.76 7.69 7.39
CA ASN A 20 -5.01 7.22 6.03
C ASN A 20 -6.04 8.03 5.26
N GLY A 21 -6.57 9.09 5.85
CA GLY A 21 -7.51 9.99 5.20
C GLY A 21 -7.44 11.40 5.79
N SER A 22 -7.61 12.39 4.93
CA SER A 22 -7.59 13.80 5.32
C SER A 22 -8.83 14.18 6.12
N ARG A 23 -8.64 14.77 7.30
CA ARG A 23 -9.68 15.39 8.10
C ARG A 23 -9.50 16.91 8.25
N ASN A 24 -8.60 17.50 7.48
CA ASN A 24 -8.31 18.94 7.46
C ASN A 24 -8.79 19.63 6.19
N GLY A 25 -9.64 18.98 5.39
CA GLY A 25 -10.23 19.56 4.17
C GLY A 25 -9.30 19.58 2.96
N THR A 26 -8.19 18.85 2.95
CA THR A 26 -7.28 18.84 1.79
C THR A 26 -7.69 17.88 0.67
N HIS A 27 -8.61 16.94 0.92
CA HIS A 27 -9.02 15.95 -0.08
C HIS A 27 -9.52 16.51 -1.41
N PRO A 28 -10.19 17.71 -1.49
CA PRO A 28 -10.60 18.25 -2.79
C PRO A 28 -9.45 18.68 -3.70
N ALA A 29 -8.23 18.85 -3.14
CA ALA A 29 -7.05 19.21 -3.93
C ALA A 29 -6.67 18.14 -4.97
N ILE A 30 -7.18 16.91 -4.87
CA ILE A 30 -7.01 15.88 -5.90
C ILE A 30 -7.44 16.37 -7.29
N LYS A 31 -8.39 17.29 -7.37
CA LYS A 31 -8.85 17.87 -8.64
C LYS A 31 -7.89 18.90 -9.24
N GLN A 32 -6.89 19.34 -8.47
CA GLN A 32 -5.99 20.43 -8.84
C GLN A 32 -4.56 19.97 -9.12
N ILE A 33 -4.21 18.75 -8.72
CA ILE A 33 -2.86 18.20 -8.97
C ILE A 33 -2.73 17.62 -10.39
N PRO A 34 -1.52 17.67 -10.97
CA PRO A 34 -1.24 17.08 -12.29
C PRO A 34 -1.52 15.56 -12.33
N ARG A 35 -1.99 15.04 -13.45
CA ARG A 35 -2.35 13.62 -13.62
C ARG A 35 -1.14 12.71 -13.87
N ASP A 36 0.02 13.25 -14.15
CA ASP A 36 1.29 12.52 -14.34
C ASP A 36 1.99 12.18 -13.01
N ILE A 37 1.31 12.40 -11.89
CA ILE A 37 1.78 11.99 -10.56
C ILE A 37 1.29 10.57 -10.27
N LEU A 38 2.20 9.70 -9.81
CA LEU A 38 1.88 8.39 -9.31
C LEU A 38 1.51 8.49 -7.82
N LEU A 39 0.28 8.12 -7.46
CA LEU A 39 -0.17 8.13 -6.07
C LEU A 39 0.23 6.84 -5.35
N CYS A 40 0.73 6.97 -4.12
CA CYS A 40 1.03 5.86 -3.23
C CYS A 40 -0.10 5.74 -2.21
N ASP A 41 -0.95 4.72 -2.37
CA ASP A 41 -2.06 4.42 -1.48
C ASP A 41 -1.61 3.45 -0.40
N TRP A 42 -1.57 3.87 0.86
CA TRP A 42 -1.02 3.07 1.94
C TRP A 42 -2.05 2.72 3.01
N HIS A 43 -2.24 1.41 3.24
CA HIS A 43 -3.11 0.89 4.30
C HIS A 43 -2.44 -0.29 4.99
N TYR A 44 -2.04 -0.10 6.26
CA TYR A 44 -1.31 -1.10 7.05
C TYR A 44 -2.21 -1.91 7.98
N HIS A 45 -3.51 -1.62 7.98
CA HIS A 45 -4.51 -2.38 8.71
C HIS A 45 -5.45 -3.09 7.74
N LEU A 46 -6.02 -4.19 8.24
CA LEU A 46 -7.05 -4.90 7.49
C LEU A 46 -8.34 -4.08 7.46
N HIS A 47 -8.90 -3.89 6.28
CA HIS A 47 -10.20 -3.29 6.04
C HIS A 47 -11.08 -4.24 5.22
N GLU A 48 -12.40 -4.10 5.33
CA GLU A 48 -13.35 -4.85 4.51
C GLU A 48 -13.41 -4.32 3.06
N SER A 49 -13.08 -3.05 2.86
CA SER A 49 -13.00 -2.38 1.56
C SER A 49 -11.92 -1.31 1.55
N TYR A 50 -11.49 -0.93 0.36
CA TYR A 50 -10.48 0.11 0.14
C TYR A 50 -10.99 1.16 -0.86
N PRO A 51 -11.90 2.06 -0.45
CA PRO A 51 -12.52 3.06 -1.33
C PRO A 51 -11.52 4.01 -1.99
N SER A 52 -10.30 4.13 -1.47
CA SER A 52 -9.21 4.89 -2.10
C SER A 52 -8.86 4.36 -3.49
N VAL A 53 -8.91 3.04 -3.69
CA VAL A 53 -8.69 2.39 -4.99
C VAL A 53 -9.71 2.91 -6.00
N ASP A 54 -11.01 2.84 -5.65
CA ASP A 54 -12.09 3.31 -6.53
C ASP A 54 -11.95 4.83 -6.79
N GLN A 55 -11.62 5.60 -5.75
CA GLN A 55 -11.45 7.06 -5.86
C GLN A 55 -10.31 7.44 -6.82
N PHE A 56 -9.18 6.77 -6.77
CA PHE A 56 -8.03 7.08 -7.65
C PHE A 56 -8.31 6.66 -9.09
N GLU A 57 -8.96 5.52 -9.31
CA GLU A 57 -9.46 5.14 -10.63
C GLU A 57 -10.41 6.18 -11.22
N GLU A 58 -11.45 6.58 -10.46
CA GLU A 58 -12.45 7.56 -10.90
C GLU A 58 -11.86 8.93 -11.20
N ASN A 59 -10.81 9.33 -10.48
CA ASN A 59 -10.11 10.59 -10.70
C ASN A 59 -8.99 10.50 -11.76
N GLY A 60 -8.74 9.32 -12.36
CA GLY A 60 -7.78 9.13 -13.44
C GLY A 60 -6.32 9.30 -13.00
N PHE A 61 -5.97 8.86 -11.80
CA PHE A 61 -4.59 8.85 -11.31
C PHE A 61 -3.99 7.47 -11.35
N ASP A 62 -2.83 7.36 -11.94
CA ASP A 62 -2.00 6.17 -11.76
C ASP A 62 -1.61 6.03 -10.28
N TYR A 63 -1.77 4.83 -9.73
CA TYR A 63 -1.46 4.55 -8.34
C TYR A 63 -0.86 3.17 -8.11
N VAL A 64 -0.09 3.08 -7.03
CA VAL A 64 0.38 1.82 -6.45
C VAL A 64 -0.19 1.68 -5.04
N ILE A 65 -0.54 0.47 -4.64
CA ILE A 65 -0.93 0.18 -3.27
C ILE A 65 0.30 -0.16 -2.44
N CYS A 66 0.31 0.29 -1.19
CA CYS A 66 1.47 0.18 -0.31
C CYS A 66 1.13 -0.61 0.95
N GLY A 67 1.83 -1.72 1.16
CA GLY A 67 1.70 -2.54 2.35
C GLY A 67 2.93 -2.48 3.26
N TRP A 68 2.80 -3.06 4.45
CA TRP A 68 3.88 -3.18 5.44
C TRP A 68 3.75 -4.50 6.22
N ARG A 69 3.86 -4.52 7.51
CA ARG A 69 4.11 -5.62 8.45
C ARG A 69 2.93 -6.56 8.77
N LYS A 70 1.81 -6.51 8.06
CA LYS A 70 0.63 -7.35 8.34
C LYS A 70 0.22 -8.14 7.10
N GLN A 71 0.56 -9.41 7.04
CA GLN A 71 0.31 -10.29 5.89
C GLN A 71 -1.18 -10.29 5.45
N LYS A 72 -2.12 -10.38 6.42
CA LYS A 72 -3.56 -10.36 6.12
C LYS A 72 -4.00 -9.05 5.48
N ALA A 73 -3.48 -7.91 5.95
CA ALA A 73 -3.79 -6.60 5.37
C ALA A 73 -3.22 -6.47 3.96
N ILE A 74 -1.96 -6.90 3.74
CA ILE A 74 -1.31 -6.90 2.42
C ILE A 74 -2.14 -7.72 1.43
N ARG A 75 -2.49 -8.96 1.79
CA ARG A 75 -3.29 -9.84 0.94
C ARG A 75 -4.63 -9.22 0.58
N ALA A 76 -5.40 -8.78 1.57
CA ALA A 76 -6.71 -8.19 1.35
C ALA A 76 -6.65 -6.94 0.45
N PHE A 77 -5.62 -6.10 0.63
CA PHE A 77 -5.45 -4.90 -0.16
C PHE A 77 -5.07 -5.21 -1.62
N ILE A 78 -4.15 -6.17 -1.85
CA ILE A 78 -3.81 -6.63 -3.20
C ILE A 78 -5.03 -7.26 -3.86
N GLU A 79 -5.77 -8.12 -3.16
CA GLU A 79 -7.00 -8.75 -3.67
C GLU A 79 -8.05 -7.72 -4.07
N TYR A 80 -8.25 -6.70 -3.24
CA TYR A 80 -9.20 -5.63 -3.55
C TYR A 80 -8.76 -4.83 -4.77
N ALA A 81 -7.51 -4.36 -4.78
CA ALA A 81 -6.98 -3.57 -5.89
C ALA A 81 -6.95 -4.33 -7.21
N THR A 82 -6.69 -5.64 -7.18
CA THR A 82 -6.73 -6.48 -8.40
C THR A 82 -8.14 -6.62 -8.96
N ARG A 83 -9.18 -6.64 -8.10
CA ARG A 83 -10.59 -6.76 -8.53
C ARG A 83 -11.19 -5.44 -8.96
N HIS A 84 -10.83 -4.34 -8.32
CA HIS A 84 -11.45 -3.02 -8.50
C HIS A 84 -10.60 -2.07 -9.33
N GLY A 85 -9.27 -2.23 -9.31
CA GLY A 85 -8.35 -1.49 -10.15
C GLY A 85 -8.54 -1.85 -11.63
N LYS A 86 -8.42 -0.85 -12.49
CA LYS A 86 -8.60 -0.98 -13.94
C LYS A 86 -7.35 -0.47 -14.65
N ASP A 87 -7.49 0.69 -15.31
CA ASP A 87 -6.45 1.25 -16.17
C ASP A 87 -5.32 1.94 -15.38
N HIS A 88 -5.62 2.40 -14.16
CA HIS A 88 -4.73 3.23 -13.35
C HIS A 88 -3.99 2.46 -12.23
N PHE A 89 -4.39 1.25 -11.92
CA PHE A 89 -3.67 0.41 -10.96
C PHE A 89 -2.34 -0.08 -11.57
N LYS A 90 -1.20 0.31 -10.96
CA LYS A 90 0.15 -0.01 -11.47
C LYS A 90 0.89 -1.08 -10.67
N GLY A 91 0.32 -1.54 -9.56
CA GLY A 91 0.88 -2.65 -8.79
C GLY A 91 1.10 -2.34 -7.30
N TYR A 92 2.06 -3.04 -6.72
CA TYR A 92 2.33 -3.05 -5.28
C TYR A 92 3.71 -2.48 -4.96
N LEU A 93 3.79 -1.66 -3.92
CA LEU A 93 5.01 -1.16 -3.31
C LEU A 93 5.10 -1.62 -1.85
N HIS A 94 6.13 -2.36 -1.48
CA HIS A 94 6.37 -2.66 -0.08
C HIS A 94 7.06 -1.49 0.61
N THR A 95 6.49 -1.05 1.74
CA THR A 95 7.09 0.01 2.57
C THR A 95 7.79 -0.58 3.78
N ASN A 96 8.86 0.06 4.22
CA ASN A 96 9.55 -0.28 5.46
C ASN A 96 9.82 0.99 6.27
N TRP A 97 9.32 1.04 7.50
CA TRP A 97 9.48 2.16 8.42
C TRP A 97 10.47 1.87 9.56
N GLY A 98 11.19 0.78 9.47
CA GLY A 98 12.25 0.41 10.42
C GLY A 98 13.01 -0.82 9.97
N GLY A 99 14.30 -0.88 10.29
CA GLY A 99 15.10 -2.08 10.09
C GLY A 99 15.28 -2.54 8.63
N ILE A 100 15.40 -1.63 7.66
CA ILE A 100 15.54 -2.01 6.25
C ILE A 100 16.80 -2.84 6.00
N ILE A 101 17.93 -2.49 6.61
CA ILE A 101 19.20 -3.23 6.42
C ILE A 101 19.11 -4.64 7.00
N PRO A 102 18.70 -4.85 8.28
CA PRO A 102 18.46 -6.21 8.79
C PRO A 102 17.46 -7.01 7.95
N MET A 103 16.37 -6.38 7.50
CA MET A 103 15.39 -7.05 6.63
C MET A 103 16.02 -7.52 5.30
N LEU A 104 16.83 -6.68 4.66
CA LEU A 104 17.51 -7.04 3.41
C LEU A 104 18.55 -8.14 3.65
N GLN A 105 19.29 -8.07 4.76
CA GLN A 105 20.23 -9.13 5.15
C GLN A 105 19.50 -10.47 5.33
N TYR A 106 18.38 -10.48 6.03
CA TYR A 106 17.54 -11.66 6.19
C TYR A 106 17.06 -12.24 4.84
N LEU A 107 16.67 -11.39 3.89
CA LEU A 107 16.17 -11.82 2.58
C LEU A 107 17.24 -12.46 1.69
N VAL A 108 18.52 -12.12 1.86
CA VAL A 108 19.63 -12.61 1.04
C VAL A 108 20.46 -13.71 1.71
N GLN A 109 20.27 -13.96 3.00
CA GLN A 109 20.96 -15.00 3.76
C GLN A 109 20.11 -16.27 3.78
N ASP A 110 20.68 -17.40 3.32
CA ASP A 110 20.03 -18.73 3.38
C ASP A 110 19.99 -19.33 4.80
N GLU A 111 20.76 -18.80 5.73
CA GLU A 111 20.81 -19.27 7.12
C GLU A 111 20.38 -18.16 8.06
N ALA A 112 19.20 -18.29 8.64
CA ALA A 112 18.68 -17.43 9.69
C ALA A 112 19.52 -17.57 10.98
N GLN A 113 20.49 -16.70 11.19
CA GLN A 113 20.90 -16.38 12.55
C GLN A 113 19.68 -15.77 13.25
N GLN A 114 19.51 -16.06 14.55
CA GLN A 114 18.37 -15.63 15.38
C GLN A 114 18.12 -14.12 15.24
N GLU A 115 17.40 -13.75 14.21
CA GLU A 115 16.94 -12.38 14.05
C GLU A 115 15.66 -12.18 14.85
N GLU A 116 15.47 -10.95 15.32
CA GLU A 116 14.27 -10.57 16.03
C GLU A 116 13.03 -10.95 15.21
N GLU A 117 12.02 -11.50 15.86
CA GLU A 117 10.76 -11.94 15.23
C GLU A 117 10.15 -10.85 14.32
N GLU A 118 10.36 -9.59 14.70
CA GLU A 118 9.90 -8.43 13.95
C GLU A 118 10.58 -8.32 12.57
N ILE A 119 11.88 -8.52 12.49
CA ILE A 119 12.65 -8.46 11.23
C ILE A 119 12.23 -9.58 10.28
N ARG A 120 12.08 -10.80 10.81
CA ARG A 120 11.56 -11.92 10.03
C ARG A 120 10.16 -11.63 9.48
N ASN A 121 9.26 -11.11 10.32
CA ASN A 121 7.91 -10.74 9.89
C ASN A 121 7.93 -9.67 8.78
N TYR A 122 8.81 -8.67 8.85
CA TYR A 122 8.95 -7.67 7.79
C TYR A 122 9.41 -8.30 6.47
N ALA A 123 10.39 -9.19 6.53
CA ALA A 123 10.90 -9.90 5.35
C ALA A 123 9.83 -10.80 4.72
N GLU A 124 9.10 -11.55 5.53
CA GLU A 124 8.00 -12.41 5.07
C GLU A 124 6.86 -11.59 4.46
N CYS A 125 6.49 -10.45 5.04
CA CYS A 125 5.51 -9.54 4.49
C CYS A 125 5.95 -8.93 3.15
N ASN A 126 7.23 -8.57 3.03
CA ASN A 126 7.82 -8.09 1.77
C ASN A 126 7.72 -9.18 0.69
N ARG A 127 8.19 -10.38 0.98
CA ARG A 127 8.14 -11.53 0.06
C ARG A 127 6.71 -11.82 -0.39
N LEU A 128 5.77 -11.93 0.56
CA LEU A 128 4.37 -12.18 0.27
C LEU A 128 3.77 -11.12 -0.67
N GLY A 129 3.97 -9.85 -0.36
CA GLY A 129 3.42 -8.75 -1.16
C GLY A 129 3.96 -8.74 -2.59
N LEU A 130 5.27 -8.94 -2.75
CA LEU A 130 5.91 -9.01 -4.07
C LEU A 130 5.47 -10.25 -4.87
N GLU A 131 5.38 -11.42 -4.22
CA GLU A 131 4.92 -12.65 -4.88
C GLU A 131 3.48 -12.53 -5.36
N LEU A 132 2.57 -12.01 -4.54
CA LEU A 132 1.17 -11.82 -4.93
C LEU A 132 1.03 -10.81 -6.07
N ALA A 133 1.78 -9.71 -6.01
CA ALA A 133 1.74 -8.69 -7.06
C ALA A 133 2.34 -9.19 -8.39
N TRP A 134 3.36 -10.05 -8.33
CA TRP A 134 4.05 -10.57 -9.52
C TRP A 134 3.32 -11.74 -10.18
N ARG A 135 2.82 -12.69 -9.38
CA ARG A 135 2.19 -13.92 -9.89
C ARG A 135 0.69 -13.77 -10.16
N GLY A 136 0.09 -12.68 -9.70
CA GLY A 136 -1.35 -12.56 -9.60
C GLY A 136 -1.90 -13.38 -8.41
N LEU A 137 -3.22 -13.38 -8.26
CA LEU A 137 -3.93 -14.07 -7.17
C LEU A 137 -4.35 -15.50 -7.57
N ASN A 138 -3.54 -16.18 -8.39
CA ASN A 138 -3.80 -17.56 -8.80
C ASN A 138 -3.57 -18.56 -7.67
#